data_0abf1790c7ff1ec4afc9998253197c54
#
_entry.id   0abf1790c7ff1ec4afc9998253197c54
#
_cell.length_a   1.000
_cell.length_b   1.000
_cell.length_c   1.000
_cell.angle_alpha   90.00
_cell.angle_beta   90.00
_cell.angle_gamma   90.00
#
_symmetry.space_group_name_H-M   'P 1'
#
loop_
_entity.id
_entity.type
_entity.pdbx_description
1 polymer ?
#
loop_
_entity_poly.entity_id
_entity_poly.type
_entity_poly.pdbx_seq_one_letter_code
_entity_poly.pdbx_strand_id
1 'polypeptide(L)'
;YVKSGIEYAVALQCHSQDYKVWISRMGETDVGGSRTISEQPHTGVLFKSANNTAWVPSMLEDLKFKIKTARFTAGGSGTLTLQNSTLPTKTLAANSILIEDGSTVLKVKHIDHHMYSTSNNVTISGVKSGASTTLNGAITAAATTLNLTSGTNFDNTTGKYANDASSEWYIKVGDEIMKYTGISTNAVSGISRGEGSTTATTHADGTTVELYMIHRVPFTEINKTHTSLANINIDSYTISLTSTPVIDGA
;
A
#
# COMPACT_ATOMS: atom_id res chain seq x y z
N TYR A 1 -31.06 10.32 -6.22
CA TYR A 1 -32.23 11.22 -6.20
C TYR A 1 -32.94 11.09 -4.85
N VAL A 2 -33.00 12.18 -4.12
CA VAL A 2 -33.69 12.24 -2.82
C VAL A 2 -35.11 12.76 -3.05
N LYS A 3 -36.09 11.97 -2.70
CA LYS A 3 -37.52 12.31 -2.85
C LYS A 3 -38.02 13.04 -1.61
N SER A 4 -38.85 14.05 -1.79
CA SER A 4 -39.52 14.72 -0.69
C SER A 4 -40.49 13.76 0.04
N GLY A 5 -40.50 13.82 1.38
CA GLY A 5 -41.38 12.98 2.21
C GLY A 5 -40.91 11.54 2.44
N ILE A 6 -39.68 11.22 2.01
CA ILE A 6 -39.04 9.92 2.29
C ILE A 6 -37.94 10.12 3.32
N GLU A 7 -37.90 9.30 4.34
CA GLU A 7 -36.82 9.26 5.31
C GLU A 7 -35.59 8.54 4.74
N TYR A 8 -34.43 9.09 4.98
CA TYR A 8 -33.16 8.55 4.56
C TYR A 8 -32.20 8.46 5.73
N ALA A 9 -31.37 7.45 5.77
CA ALA A 9 -30.31 7.30 6.73
C ALA A 9 -28.94 7.41 6.04
N VAL A 10 -28.02 8.11 6.68
CA VAL A 10 -26.60 8.14 6.29
C VAL A 10 -25.85 7.28 7.26
N ALA A 11 -25.27 6.18 6.80
CA ALA A 11 -24.44 5.31 7.61
C ALA A 11 -22.96 5.62 7.37
N LEU A 12 -22.23 5.92 8.44
CA LEU A 12 -20.78 6.05 8.45
C LEU A 12 -20.21 4.76 9.00
N GLN A 13 -19.49 4.03 8.16
CA GLN A 13 -18.87 2.77 8.55
C GLN A 13 -17.36 2.91 8.44
N CYS A 14 -16.63 2.49 9.47
CA CYS A 14 -15.19 2.50 9.49
C CYS A 14 -14.67 1.31 10.30
N HIS A 15 -13.56 0.75 9.85
CA HIS A 15 -12.89 -0.37 10.52
C HIS A 15 -11.75 0.10 11.44
N SER A 16 -11.49 1.41 11.50
CA SER A 16 -10.50 2.01 12.37
C SER A 16 -11.14 2.67 13.58
N GLN A 17 -10.53 2.51 14.74
CA GLN A 17 -10.90 3.23 15.96
C GLN A 17 -10.43 4.69 15.94
N ASP A 18 -9.58 5.06 14.98
CA ASP A 18 -9.05 6.42 14.83
C ASP A 18 -9.99 7.36 14.08
N TYR A 19 -11.02 6.80 13.43
CA TYR A 19 -11.99 7.61 12.72
C TYR A 19 -12.94 8.30 13.70
N LYS A 20 -12.93 9.62 13.68
CA LYS A 20 -13.74 10.47 14.60
C LYS A 20 -14.67 11.35 13.81
N VAL A 21 -15.85 11.55 14.33
CA VAL A 21 -16.86 12.47 13.80
C VAL A 21 -17.25 13.49 14.85
N TRP A 22 -17.60 14.67 14.42
CA TRP A 22 -18.11 15.70 15.31
C TRP A 22 -19.58 15.43 15.63
N ILE A 23 -19.89 15.45 16.90
CA ILE A 23 -21.26 15.38 17.41
C ILE A 23 -21.56 16.61 18.26
N SER A 24 -22.85 16.94 18.38
CA SER A 24 -23.36 17.86 19.38
C SER A 24 -24.16 17.06 20.41
N ARG A 25 -24.10 17.45 21.69
CA ARG A 25 -24.85 16.81 22.77
C ARG A 25 -25.61 17.85 23.55
N MET A 26 -26.89 17.58 23.78
CA MET A 26 -27.74 18.45 24.56
C MET A 26 -27.23 18.62 25.99
N GLY A 27 -27.22 19.85 26.49
CA GLY A 27 -26.69 20.20 27.80
C GLY A 27 -25.20 20.44 27.88
N GLU A 28 -24.43 20.15 26.83
CA GLU A 28 -22.99 20.46 26.76
C GLU A 28 -22.72 21.81 26.12
N THR A 29 -21.54 22.36 26.38
CA THR A 29 -21.11 23.63 25.83
C THR A 29 -20.47 23.45 24.45
N ASP A 30 -20.78 24.35 23.55
CA ASP A 30 -20.18 24.38 22.19
C ASP A 30 -18.65 24.50 22.25
N VAL A 31 -17.97 23.73 21.41
CA VAL A 31 -16.49 23.74 21.34
C VAL A 31 -16.00 25.08 20.81
N GLY A 32 -15.24 25.79 21.63
CA GLY A 32 -14.71 27.14 21.31
C GLY A 32 -15.69 28.28 21.58
N GLY A 33 -16.83 28.01 22.19
CA GLY A 33 -17.83 28.98 22.60
C GLY A 33 -18.26 28.83 24.06
N SER A 34 -19.24 29.66 24.49
CA SER A 34 -19.89 29.58 25.80
C SER A 34 -21.36 29.21 25.71
N ARG A 35 -21.86 28.89 24.53
CA ARG A 35 -23.26 28.55 24.28
C ARG A 35 -23.55 27.13 24.69
N THR A 36 -24.55 26.92 25.53
CA THR A 36 -25.08 25.60 25.86
C THR A 36 -26.02 25.12 24.76
N ILE A 37 -25.85 23.88 24.32
CA ILE A 37 -26.70 23.23 23.31
C ILE A 37 -28.03 22.85 24.00
N SER A 38 -29.09 23.55 23.62
CA SER A 38 -30.43 23.43 24.25
C SER A 38 -31.48 22.77 23.36
N GLU A 39 -31.19 22.59 22.08
CA GLU A 39 -32.13 22.03 21.10
C GLU A 39 -31.40 21.27 19.98
N GLN A 40 -32.10 20.31 19.41
CA GLN A 40 -31.66 19.60 18.20
C GLN A 40 -32.31 20.27 17.00
N PRO A 41 -31.52 20.71 16.00
CA PRO A 41 -32.04 21.45 14.86
C PRO A 41 -32.76 20.56 13.83
N HIS A 42 -32.66 19.23 13.98
CA HIS A 42 -33.21 18.25 13.04
C HIS A 42 -34.06 17.20 13.80
N THR A 43 -35.07 16.68 13.15
CA THR A 43 -35.99 15.67 13.71
C THR A 43 -35.46 14.22 13.63
N GLY A 44 -34.23 14.03 13.15
CA GLY A 44 -33.60 12.73 13.03
C GLY A 44 -33.09 12.19 14.35
N VAL A 45 -32.66 10.94 14.37
CA VAL A 45 -32.06 10.25 15.52
C VAL A 45 -30.69 9.71 15.11
N LEU A 46 -29.68 9.97 15.94
CA LEU A 46 -28.37 9.36 15.79
C LEU A 46 -28.41 7.93 16.32
N PHE A 47 -28.03 6.97 15.49
CA PHE A 47 -27.82 5.59 15.92
C PHE A 47 -26.33 5.28 15.98
N LYS A 48 -25.92 4.55 17.03
CA LYS A 48 -24.54 4.08 17.21
C LYS A 48 -24.50 2.56 17.20
N SER A 49 -23.49 1.99 16.53
CA SER A 49 -23.24 0.55 16.50
C SER A 49 -21.76 0.25 16.62
N ALA A 50 -21.40 -0.75 17.41
CA ALA A 50 -20.03 -1.26 17.52
C ALA A 50 -19.78 -2.45 16.58
N ASN A 51 -20.82 -3.10 16.08
CA ASN A 51 -20.73 -4.36 15.31
C ASN A 51 -21.50 -4.34 13.99
N ASN A 52 -22.03 -3.18 13.61
CA ASN A 52 -22.87 -3.01 12.40
C ASN A 52 -24.14 -3.90 12.35
N THR A 53 -24.49 -4.54 13.44
CA THR A 53 -25.67 -5.43 13.53
C THR A 53 -26.70 -4.87 14.50
N ALA A 54 -26.26 -4.46 15.68
CA ALA A 54 -27.13 -3.85 16.69
C ALA A 54 -26.91 -2.34 16.72
N TRP A 55 -27.99 -1.57 16.58
CA TRP A 55 -27.98 -0.11 16.55
C TRP A 55 -28.75 0.44 17.74
N VAL A 56 -28.09 1.32 18.50
CA VAL A 56 -28.67 1.94 19.69
C VAL A 56 -28.95 3.41 19.39
N PRO A 57 -30.21 3.87 19.53
CA PRO A 57 -30.55 5.27 19.35
C PRO A 57 -29.96 6.15 20.46
N SER A 58 -29.48 7.33 20.10
CA SER A 58 -29.05 8.39 21.02
C SER A 58 -29.97 9.59 20.86
N MET A 59 -30.82 9.84 21.84
CA MET A 59 -31.82 10.92 21.79
C MET A 59 -31.25 12.28 22.13
N LEU A 60 -30.05 12.34 22.68
CA LEU A 60 -29.42 13.58 23.15
C LEU A 60 -28.26 14.03 22.29
N GLU A 61 -27.90 13.26 21.26
CA GLU A 61 -26.74 13.53 20.44
C GLU A 61 -27.11 13.55 18.95
N ASP A 62 -26.51 14.48 18.21
CA ASP A 62 -26.61 14.58 16.77
C ASP A 62 -25.25 14.65 16.11
N LEU A 63 -25.17 14.05 14.92
CA LEU A 63 -23.99 14.12 14.06
C LEU A 63 -23.91 15.49 13.39
N LYS A 64 -22.74 16.12 13.43
CA LYS A 64 -22.46 17.32 12.62
C LYS A 64 -22.31 16.95 11.15
N PHE A 65 -23.17 17.47 10.32
CA PHE A 65 -23.10 17.26 8.86
C PHE A 65 -23.43 18.52 8.08
N LYS A 66 -23.05 18.52 6.83
CA LYS A 66 -23.43 19.54 5.85
C LYS A 66 -23.82 18.85 4.54
N ILE A 67 -25.05 19.03 4.12
CA ILE A 67 -25.53 18.52 2.85
C ILE A 67 -25.48 19.63 1.81
N LYS A 68 -24.86 19.34 0.69
CA LYS A 68 -24.92 20.17 -0.51
C LYS A 68 -25.80 19.46 -1.54
N THR A 69 -26.83 20.15 -2.01
CA THR A 69 -27.72 19.61 -3.04
C THR A 69 -27.40 20.29 -4.38
N ALA A 70 -27.42 19.52 -5.46
CA ALA A 70 -27.37 20.04 -6.80
C ALA A 70 -28.78 20.38 -7.27
N ARG A 71 -28.97 21.58 -7.81
CA ARG A 71 -30.20 21.98 -8.53
C ARG A 71 -29.95 21.80 -10.01
N PHE A 72 -30.74 20.96 -10.62
CA PHE A 72 -30.68 20.73 -12.06
C PHE A 72 -31.80 21.51 -12.74
N THR A 73 -31.51 22.13 -13.89
CA THR A 73 -32.53 22.73 -14.76
C THR A 73 -33.30 21.61 -15.44
N ALA A 74 -34.61 21.64 -15.37
CA ALA A 74 -35.46 20.64 -16.03
C ALA A 74 -35.20 20.64 -17.54
N GLY A 75 -35.00 19.46 -18.14
CA GLY A 75 -34.71 19.27 -19.55
C GLY A 75 -33.25 19.47 -19.98
N GLY A 76 -32.34 19.76 -19.03
CA GLY A 76 -30.91 19.78 -19.28
C GLY A 76 -30.24 18.43 -19.03
N SER A 77 -29.20 18.15 -19.79
CA SER A 77 -28.27 17.05 -19.51
C SER A 77 -26.92 17.63 -19.03
N GLY A 78 -26.28 16.92 -18.13
CA GLY A 78 -24.97 17.32 -17.62
C GLY A 78 -24.20 16.13 -17.06
N THR A 79 -22.89 16.27 -17.00
CA THR A 79 -22.01 15.29 -16.38
C THR A 79 -21.60 15.80 -14.99
N LEU A 80 -21.85 15.02 -13.94
CA LEU A 80 -21.34 15.27 -12.62
C LEU A 80 -20.10 14.40 -12.40
N THR A 81 -18.93 15.04 -12.28
CA THR A 81 -17.69 14.37 -11.90
C THR A 81 -17.47 14.57 -10.41
N LEU A 82 -17.46 13.47 -9.66
CA LEU A 82 -17.12 13.46 -8.25
C LEU A 82 -15.68 12.97 -8.11
N GLN A 83 -14.84 13.76 -7.46
CA GLN A 83 -13.46 13.42 -7.19
C GLN A 83 -13.19 13.52 -5.69
N ASN A 84 -12.68 12.44 -5.10
CA ASN A 84 -12.19 12.47 -3.75
C ASN A 84 -10.78 13.09 -3.70
N SER A 85 -10.42 13.63 -2.55
CA SER A 85 -9.03 14.01 -2.27
C SER A 85 -8.11 12.81 -2.41
N THR A 86 -6.86 13.05 -2.82
CA THR A 86 -5.83 12.01 -2.80
C THR A 86 -5.68 11.47 -1.38
N LEU A 87 -5.74 10.15 -1.24
CA LEU A 87 -5.53 9.49 0.05
C LEU A 87 -4.07 9.65 0.50
N PRO A 88 -3.82 9.87 1.79
CA PRO A 88 -2.46 9.97 2.30
C PRO A 88 -1.73 8.64 2.18
N THR A 89 -0.41 8.70 2.05
CA THR A 89 0.45 7.52 2.12
C THR A 89 0.34 6.87 3.49
N LYS A 90 0.18 5.55 3.54
CA LYS A 90 0.11 4.76 4.76
C LYS A 90 1.26 3.77 4.83
N THR A 91 1.94 3.73 5.97
CA THR A 91 2.93 2.69 6.25
C THR A 91 2.21 1.42 6.72
N LEU A 92 2.43 0.32 6.03
CA LEU A 92 1.88 -0.99 6.40
C LEU A 92 2.64 -1.56 7.60
N ALA A 93 1.98 -2.44 8.34
CA ALA A 93 2.61 -3.21 9.41
C ALA A 93 3.72 -4.13 8.85
N ALA A 94 4.62 -4.56 9.70
CA ALA A 94 5.62 -5.56 9.32
C ALA A 94 4.94 -6.85 8.82
N ASN A 95 5.53 -7.49 7.81
CA ASN A 95 5.03 -8.73 7.19
C ASN A 95 3.60 -8.61 6.61
N SER A 96 3.23 -7.44 6.11
CA SER A 96 1.94 -7.22 5.47
C SER A 96 1.81 -7.83 4.07
N ILE A 97 2.92 -8.27 3.48
CA ILE A 97 2.95 -8.88 2.16
C ILE A 97 3.17 -10.38 2.32
N LEU A 98 2.21 -11.17 1.86
CA LEU A 98 2.22 -12.62 1.93
C LEU A 98 2.50 -13.20 0.55
N ILE A 99 3.57 -13.96 0.45
CA ILE A 99 4.00 -14.70 -0.74
C ILE A 99 3.70 -16.18 -0.49
N GLU A 100 3.08 -16.85 -1.45
CA GLU A 100 2.82 -18.28 -1.40
C GLU A 100 3.67 -18.98 -2.47
N ASP A 101 4.20 -20.14 -2.14
CA ASP A 101 4.97 -20.96 -3.06
C ASP A 101 4.17 -21.33 -4.30
N GLY A 102 4.78 -21.18 -5.47
CA GLY A 102 4.15 -21.47 -6.76
C GLY A 102 3.01 -20.52 -7.18
N SER A 103 2.65 -19.53 -6.38
CA SER A 103 1.53 -18.63 -6.65
C SER A 103 1.97 -17.31 -7.28
N THR A 104 1.46 -16.98 -8.46
CA THR A 104 1.65 -15.64 -9.06
C THR A 104 0.74 -14.57 -8.47
N VAL A 105 0.06 -14.87 -7.36
CA VAL A 105 -0.83 -13.95 -6.65
C VAL A 105 -0.24 -13.63 -5.28
N LEU A 106 0.00 -12.35 -5.04
CA LEU A 106 0.54 -11.85 -3.80
C LEU A 106 -0.55 -11.16 -2.99
N LYS A 107 -0.73 -11.56 -1.74
CA LYS A 107 -1.71 -10.95 -0.84
C LYS A 107 -1.09 -9.83 -0.03
N VAL A 108 -1.71 -8.67 -0.04
CA VAL A 108 -1.32 -7.50 0.75
C VAL A 108 -2.34 -7.30 1.87
N LYS A 109 -1.88 -7.34 3.11
CA LYS A 109 -2.68 -6.95 4.28
C LYS A 109 -2.58 -5.47 4.48
N HIS A 110 -3.69 -4.78 4.34
CA HIS A 110 -3.80 -3.34 4.45
C HIS A 110 -5.11 -3.01 5.16
N ILE A 111 -5.05 -2.91 6.47
CA ILE A 111 -6.19 -2.48 7.29
C ILE A 111 -6.52 -1.03 6.92
N ASP A 112 -7.79 -0.70 6.85
CA ASP A 112 -8.28 0.64 6.49
C ASP A 112 -7.96 1.11 5.06
N HIS A 113 -7.75 0.19 4.13
CA HIS A 113 -7.72 0.59 2.73
C HIS A 113 -9.11 1.05 2.27
N HIS A 114 -9.14 1.97 1.32
CA HIS A 114 -10.39 2.54 0.79
C HIS A 114 -10.72 2.03 -0.60
N MET A 115 -10.21 0.86 -0.97
CA MET A 115 -10.43 0.26 -2.27
C MET A 115 -11.72 -0.56 -2.27
N TYR A 116 -12.62 -0.24 -3.21
CA TYR A 116 -13.91 -0.91 -3.37
C TYR A 116 -14.07 -1.56 -4.74
N SER A 117 -13.11 -1.37 -5.63
CA SER A 117 -13.16 -1.85 -7.00
C SER A 117 -11.81 -2.38 -7.43
N THR A 118 -11.83 -3.43 -8.24
CA THR A 118 -10.64 -3.97 -8.91
C THR A 118 -9.95 -2.97 -9.83
N SER A 119 -10.63 -1.89 -10.21
CA SER A 119 -10.09 -0.78 -11.00
C SER A 119 -9.38 0.30 -10.16
N ASN A 120 -9.35 0.18 -8.83
CA ASN A 120 -8.57 1.07 -8.00
C ASN A 120 -7.07 0.82 -8.21
N ASN A 121 -6.30 1.91 -8.17
CA ASN A 121 -4.85 1.84 -8.25
C ASN A 121 -4.24 1.91 -6.85
N VAL A 122 -3.18 1.15 -6.63
CA VAL A 122 -2.36 1.24 -5.43
C VAL A 122 -0.89 1.30 -5.79
N THR A 123 -0.16 2.26 -5.19
CA THR A 123 1.30 2.32 -5.32
C THR A 123 1.92 1.73 -4.07
N ILE A 124 2.70 0.68 -4.24
CA ILE A 124 3.50 0.06 -3.17
C ILE A 124 4.94 0.52 -3.34
N SER A 125 5.61 0.84 -2.25
CA SER A 125 7.02 1.25 -2.25
C SER A 125 7.70 0.82 -0.96
N GLY A 126 9.04 0.76 -0.99
CA GLY A 126 9.85 0.49 0.19
C GLY A 126 9.91 -0.97 0.65
N VAL A 127 9.43 -1.91 -0.17
CA VAL A 127 9.62 -3.35 0.12
C VAL A 127 11.08 -3.70 -0.05
N LYS A 128 11.66 -4.36 0.98
CA LYS A 128 13.09 -4.70 1.07
C LYS A 128 13.28 -6.13 1.59
N SER A 129 14.34 -6.79 1.14
CA SER A 129 14.75 -8.12 1.67
C SER A 129 15.36 -8.05 3.06
N GLY A 130 15.94 -6.91 3.42
CA GLY A 130 16.74 -6.71 4.61
C GLY A 130 18.20 -7.18 4.48
N ALA A 131 18.60 -7.82 3.37
CA ALA A 131 19.98 -8.18 3.09
C ALA A 131 20.69 -6.98 2.42
N SER A 132 21.80 -6.54 3.00
CA SER A 132 22.60 -5.44 2.46
C SER A 132 24.09 -5.64 2.73
N THR A 133 24.88 -5.07 1.85
CA THR A 133 26.36 -5.01 1.91
C THR A 133 26.82 -3.69 1.25
N THR A 134 28.08 -3.59 0.92
CA THR A 134 28.62 -2.45 0.17
C THR A 134 29.47 -2.94 -0.99
N LEU A 135 29.67 -2.08 -1.99
CA LEU A 135 30.68 -2.31 -3.05
C LEU A 135 32.08 -2.36 -2.43
N ASN A 136 32.90 -3.28 -2.92
CA ASN A 136 34.33 -3.34 -2.70
C ASN A 136 35.06 -2.96 -4.00
N GLY A 137 35.30 -1.68 -4.14
CA GLY A 137 35.83 -1.04 -5.34
C GLY A 137 34.76 -0.30 -6.16
N ALA A 138 35.13 0.82 -6.76
CA ALA A 138 34.26 1.62 -7.61
C ALA A 138 33.96 0.88 -8.93
N ILE A 139 32.77 1.11 -9.49
CA ILE A 139 32.37 0.55 -10.78
C ILE A 139 31.95 1.66 -11.77
N THR A 140 32.20 1.43 -13.05
CA THR A 140 31.73 2.31 -14.13
C THR A 140 30.31 1.96 -14.57
N ALA A 141 29.67 2.85 -15.32
CA ALA A 141 28.33 2.59 -15.88
C ALA A 141 28.30 1.38 -16.84
N ALA A 142 29.44 1.00 -17.44
CA ALA A 142 29.55 -0.12 -18.35
C ALA A 142 30.08 -1.41 -17.70
N ALA A 143 30.25 -1.44 -16.38
CA ALA A 143 30.76 -2.61 -15.68
C ALA A 143 29.80 -3.81 -15.81
N THR A 144 30.35 -4.97 -16.15
CA THR A 144 29.64 -6.26 -16.23
C THR A 144 29.95 -7.18 -15.05
N THR A 145 30.82 -6.73 -14.16
CA THR A 145 31.22 -7.39 -12.93
C THR A 145 31.36 -6.37 -11.81
N LEU A 146 31.19 -6.80 -10.58
CA LEU A 146 31.48 -6.00 -9.39
C LEU A 146 31.90 -6.90 -8.23
N ASN A 147 32.53 -6.32 -7.21
CA ASN A 147 32.85 -7.02 -5.98
C ASN A 147 32.03 -6.46 -4.82
N LEU A 148 31.56 -7.33 -3.95
CA LEU A 148 30.90 -7.02 -2.70
C LEU A 148 31.87 -7.11 -1.54
N THR A 149 31.64 -6.33 -0.49
CA THR A 149 32.39 -6.49 0.77
C THR A 149 32.03 -7.84 1.41
N SER A 150 30.78 -8.28 1.26
CA SER A 150 30.32 -9.61 1.64
C SER A 150 29.27 -10.11 0.66
N GLY A 151 29.45 -11.28 0.09
CA GLY A 151 28.45 -11.95 -0.75
C GLY A 151 27.43 -12.79 0.02
N THR A 152 27.58 -12.89 1.33
CA THR A 152 26.60 -13.61 2.18
C THR A 152 25.19 -13.04 2.00
N ASN A 153 24.21 -13.91 1.77
CA ASN A 153 22.82 -13.58 1.43
C ASN A 153 22.59 -13.03 0.01
N PHE A 154 23.60 -13.08 -0.86
CA PHE A 154 23.48 -12.65 -2.26
C PHE A 154 23.60 -13.82 -3.24
N ASP A 155 23.67 -15.04 -2.76
CA ASP A 155 23.72 -16.27 -3.53
C ASP A 155 22.75 -17.33 -3.00
N ASN A 156 22.63 -18.43 -3.73
CA ASN A 156 21.82 -19.59 -3.34
C ASN A 156 22.54 -20.62 -2.48
N THR A 157 23.75 -20.35 -2.04
CA THR A 157 24.57 -21.31 -1.30
C THR A 157 24.83 -20.92 0.14
N THR A 158 24.73 -19.64 0.47
CA THR A 158 25.06 -19.12 1.79
C THR A 158 24.01 -18.14 2.33
N GLY A 159 23.81 -18.15 3.64
CA GLY A 159 22.96 -17.20 4.33
C GLY A 159 21.46 -17.49 4.25
N LYS A 160 20.65 -16.46 4.40
CA LYS A 160 19.19 -16.55 4.54
C LYS A 160 18.49 -17.07 3.28
N TYR A 161 19.10 -16.90 2.13
CA TYR A 161 18.56 -17.28 0.82
C TYR A 161 19.32 -18.47 0.21
N ALA A 162 20.06 -19.23 1.04
CA ALA A 162 20.66 -20.48 0.62
C ALA A 162 19.56 -21.39 0.06
N ASN A 163 19.84 -22.05 -1.07
CA ASN A 163 18.93 -22.94 -1.81
C ASN A 163 17.85 -22.23 -2.66
N ASP A 164 17.84 -20.89 -2.73
CA ASP A 164 17.05 -20.21 -3.75
C ASP A 164 17.69 -20.45 -5.12
N ALA A 165 17.20 -21.44 -5.86
CA ALA A 165 17.71 -21.86 -7.17
C ALA A 165 17.38 -20.85 -8.31
N SER A 166 17.34 -19.56 -8.03
CA SER A 166 17.15 -18.54 -9.05
C SER A 166 18.32 -18.53 -10.03
N SER A 167 18.01 -18.42 -11.32
CA SER A 167 19.02 -18.23 -12.36
C SER A 167 19.35 -16.74 -12.58
N GLU A 168 18.56 -15.87 -12.00
CA GLU A 168 18.70 -14.40 -12.11
C GLU A 168 18.44 -13.78 -10.74
N TRP A 169 19.31 -12.86 -10.36
CA TRP A 169 19.27 -12.16 -9.10
C TRP A 169 19.22 -10.66 -9.32
N TYR A 170 18.52 -9.96 -8.44
CA TYR A 170 18.41 -8.52 -8.51
C TYR A 170 19.04 -7.87 -7.28
N ILE A 171 19.85 -6.85 -7.54
CA ILE A 171 20.43 -5.99 -6.51
C ILE A 171 20.10 -4.54 -6.81
N LYS A 172 20.10 -3.73 -5.78
CA LYS A 172 20.01 -2.27 -5.89
C LYS A 172 21.32 -1.69 -5.37
N VAL A 173 22.04 -0.95 -6.22
CA VAL A 173 23.29 -0.27 -5.91
C VAL A 173 23.04 1.23 -5.93
N GLY A 174 23.00 1.87 -4.75
CA GLY A 174 22.48 3.23 -4.67
C GLY A 174 21.04 3.29 -5.18
N ASP A 175 20.78 4.01 -6.26
CA ASP A 175 19.47 4.09 -6.90
C ASP A 175 19.31 3.23 -8.15
N GLU A 176 20.37 2.58 -8.60
CA GLU A 176 20.34 1.72 -9.77
C GLU A 176 19.97 0.28 -9.41
N ILE A 177 19.06 -0.32 -10.19
CA ILE A 177 18.72 -1.73 -10.11
C ILE A 177 19.53 -2.48 -11.19
N MET A 178 20.15 -3.56 -10.78
CA MET A 178 20.96 -4.43 -11.63
C MET A 178 20.48 -5.87 -11.50
N LYS A 179 20.58 -6.62 -12.58
CA LYS A 179 20.38 -8.06 -12.60
C LYS A 179 21.74 -8.75 -12.78
N TYR A 180 21.95 -9.90 -12.14
CA TYR A 180 23.14 -10.71 -12.33
C TYR A 180 22.80 -12.19 -12.36
N THR A 181 23.71 -12.99 -12.94
CA THR A 181 23.51 -14.43 -13.13
C THR A 181 24.50 -15.30 -12.39
N GLY A 182 25.53 -14.72 -11.81
CA GLY A 182 26.55 -15.47 -11.07
C GLY A 182 27.21 -14.67 -9.97
N ILE A 183 27.52 -15.36 -8.88
CA ILE A 183 28.34 -14.84 -7.81
C ILE A 183 29.29 -15.95 -7.34
N SER A 184 30.54 -15.60 -7.05
CA SER A 184 31.53 -16.48 -6.46
C SER A 184 32.16 -15.76 -5.28
N THR A 185 31.86 -16.24 -4.08
CA THR A 185 32.20 -15.58 -2.80
C THR A 185 31.68 -14.15 -2.76
N ASN A 186 32.45 -13.19 -3.24
CA ASN A 186 32.08 -11.76 -3.24
C ASN A 186 32.08 -11.17 -4.65
N ALA A 187 32.50 -11.91 -5.66
CA ALA A 187 32.57 -11.44 -7.04
C ALA A 187 31.27 -11.76 -7.80
N VAL A 188 30.57 -10.71 -8.21
CA VAL A 188 29.33 -10.79 -8.98
C VAL A 188 29.64 -10.65 -10.47
N SER A 189 29.02 -11.48 -11.30
CA SER A 189 29.24 -11.56 -12.73
C SER A 189 27.94 -11.68 -13.53
N GLY A 190 28.02 -11.46 -14.84
CA GLY A 190 26.85 -11.52 -15.72
C GLY A 190 25.84 -10.41 -15.42
N ILE A 191 26.34 -9.19 -15.15
CA ILE A 191 25.51 -8.06 -14.73
C ILE A 191 24.85 -7.42 -15.96
N SER A 192 23.54 -7.26 -15.87
CA SER A 192 22.72 -6.35 -16.70
C SER A 192 22.41 -5.10 -15.89
N ARG A 193 22.65 -3.94 -16.48
CA ARG A 193 22.59 -2.63 -15.83
C ARG A 193 21.27 -1.90 -16.14
N GLY A 194 20.84 -1.01 -15.25
CA GLY A 194 19.69 -0.13 -15.49
C GLY A 194 18.36 -0.84 -15.55
N GLU A 195 18.19 -1.93 -14.82
CA GLU A 195 16.92 -2.68 -14.74
C GLU A 195 15.81 -1.85 -14.05
N GLY A 196 14.55 -2.24 -14.28
CA GLY A 196 13.40 -1.60 -13.61
C GLY A 196 13.25 -0.11 -13.95
N SER A 197 13.65 0.32 -15.15
CA SER A 197 13.62 1.73 -15.59
C SER A 197 14.57 2.65 -14.82
N THR A 198 15.60 2.10 -14.21
CA THR A 198 16.71 2.88 -13.65
C THR A 198 17.78 3.14 -14.70
N THR A 199 18.70 4.04 -14.45
CA THR A 199 19.77 4.40 -15.36
C THR A 199 21.11 3.87 -14.87
N ALA A 200 21.88 3.23 -15.75
CA ALA A 200 23.23 2.79 -15.46
C ALA A 200 24.16 4.00 -15.17
N THR A 201 24.76 4.02 -13.99
CA THR A 201 25.64 5.10 -13.52
C THR A 201 26.95 4.55 -12.94
N THR A 202 27.90 5.43 -12.68
CA THR A 202 29.09 5.08 -11.90
C THR A 202 28.74 5.02 -10.41
N HIS A 203 29.32 4.05 -9.70
CA HIS A 203 29.17 3.95 -8.25
C HIS A 203 30.54 3.92 -7.59
N ALA A 204 30.69 4.69 -6.52
CA ALA A 204 31.92 4.73 -5.74
C ALA A 204 32.08 3.46 -4.89
N ASP A 205 33.32 3.22 -4.47
CA ASP A 205 33.61 2.24 -3.43
C ASP A 205 32.80 2.55 -2.16
N GLY A 206 32.33 1.50 -1.46
CA GLY A 206 31.51 1.64 -0.27
C GLY A 206 30.03 1.98 -0.54
N THR A 207 29.58 2.15 -1.81
CA THR A 207 28.15 2.35 -2.11
C THR A 207 27.34 1.17 -1.60
N THR A 208 26.22 1.44 -0.95
CA THR A 208 25.31 0.42 -0.42
C THR A 208 24.75 -0.44 -1.55
N VAL A 209 24.76 -1.75 -1.32
CA VAL A 209 24.16 -2.76 -2.18
C VAL A 209 23.11 -3.50 -1.38
N GLU A 210 21.88 -3.51 -1.85
CA GLU A 210 20.75 -4.23 -1.25
C GLU A 210 20.34 -5.39 -2.16
N LEU A 211 20.04 -6.56 -1.59
CA LEU A 211 19.37 -7.62 -2.35
C LEU A 211 17.95 -7.15 -2.68
N TYR A 212 17.62 -7.07 -3.98
CA TYR A 212 16.39 -6.46 -4.47
C TYR A 212 15.38 -7.48 -4.98
N MET A 213 15.32 -8.62 -4.32
CA MET A 213 14.36 -9.70 -4.57
C MET A 213 14.12 -10.54 -3.33
N ILE A 214 13.08 -11.35 -3.35
CA ILE A 214 12.77 -12.39 -2.38
C ILE A 214 12.06 -13.55 -3.07
N HIS A 215 12.43 -14.79 -2.79
CA HIS A 215 11.81 -15.99 -3.34
C HIS A 215 11.61 -15.93 -4.86
N ARG A 216 12.62 -15.50 -5.60
CA ARG A 216 12.63 -15.25 -7.06
C ARG A 216 11.75 -14.10 -7.56
N VAL A 217 11.09 -13.37 -6.67
CA VAL A 217 10.29 -12.20 -7.06
C VAL A 217 11.15 -10.93 -6.93
N PRO A 218 11.47 -10.25 -8.03
CA PRO A 218 12.16 -8.98 -7.98
C PRO A 218 11.23 -7.90 -7.40
N PHE A 219 11.76 -7.02 -6.57
CA PHE A 219 10.94 -5.96 -5.96
C PHE A 219 10.44 -4.91 -6.96
N THR A 220 10.93 -4.90 -8.19
CA THR A 220 10.33 -4.13 -9.29
C THR A 220 8.90 -4.56 -9.60
N GLU A 221 8.54 -5.82 -9.32
CA GLU A 221 7.16 -6.30 -9.48
C GLU A 221 6.23 -5.87 -8.34
N ILE A 222 6.79 -5.52 -7.19
CA ILE A 222 6.04 -5.13 -5.99
C ILE A 222 6.05 -3.62 -5.79
N ASN A 223 7.25 -3.00 -5.85
CA ASN A 223 7.44 -1.55 -5.67
C ASN A 223 7.05 -0.76 -6.93
N LYS A 224 5.78 -0.76 -7.25
CA LYS A 224 5.23 -0.03 -8.40
C LYS A 224 3.76 0.32 -8.18
N THR A 225 3.17 1.02 -9.13
CA THR A 225 1.71 1.21 -9.18
C THR A 225 1.04 -0.02 -9.79
N HIS A 226 0.14 -0.62 -9.03
CA HIS A 226 -0.72 -1.72 -9.47
C HIS A 226 -2.08 -1.15 -9.87
N THR A 227 -2.49 -1.43 -11.10
CA THR A 227 -3.71 -0.91 -11.72
C THR A 227 -4.84 -1.95 -11.76
N SER A 228 -4.56 -3.18 -11.37
CA SER A 228 -5.53 -4.27 -11.29
C SER A 228 -5.38 -4.96 -9.94
N LEU A 229 -6.40 -4.80 -9.13
CA LEU A 229 -6.50 -5.47 -7.83
C LEU A 229 -7.51 -6.61 -7.93
N ALA A 230 -7.35 -7.63 -7.10
CA ALA A 230 -8.31 -8.71 -6.99
C ALA A 230 -8.54 -9.07 -5.51
N ASN A 231 -9.55 -9.89 -5.25
CA ASN A 231 -9.89 -10.40 -3.92
C ASN A 231 -9.89 -9.30 -2.85
N ILE A 232 -10.50 -8.16 -3.17
CA ILE A 232 -10.58 -7.02 -2.25
C ILE A 232 -11.51 -7.40 -1.10
N ASN A 233 -10.94 -7.45 0.10
CA ASN A 233 -11.63 -7.68 1.37
C ASN A 233 -11.48 -6.42 2.23
N ILE A 234 -12.00 -6.48 3.43
CA ILE A 234 -11.99 -5.39 4.39
C ILE A 234 -10.59 -4.98 4.87
N ASP A 235 -9.66 -5.93 4.89
CA ASP A 235 -8.30 -5.79 5.45
C ASP A 235 -7.19 -6.17 4.47
N SER A 236 -7.54 -6.54 3.25
CA SER A 236 -6.58 -7.09 2.31
C SER A 236 -7.06 -7.01 0.86
N TYR A 237 -6.13 -7.11 -0.04
CA TYR A 237 -6.34 -7.28 -1.49
C TYR A 237 -5.20 -8.12 -2.07
N THR A 238 -5.34 -8.53 -3.31
CA THR A 238 -4.28 -9.24 -4.03
C THR A 238 -3.83 -8.45 -5.25
N ILE A 239 -2.54 -8.63 -5.56
CA ILE A 239 -1.90 -8.14 -6.79
C ILE A 239 -1.31 -9.33 -7.54
N SER A 240 -1.18 -9.21 -8.86
CA SER A 240 -0.56 -10.24 -9.69
C SER A 240 0.92 -9.97 -9.89
N LEU A 241 1.70 -11.03 -9.83
CA LEU A 241 3.11 -11.07 -10.16
C LEU A 241 3.30 -11.65 -11.55
N THR A 242 4.41 -11.33 -12.20
CA THR A 242 4.88 -11.99 -13.43
C THR A 242 5.75 -13.19 -13.09
N SER A 243 6.58 -13.06 -12.06
CA SER A 243 7.42 -14.13 -11.53
C SER A 243 6.63 -15.09 -10.65
N THR A 244 6.99 -16.36 -10.69
CA THR A 244 6.45 -17.39 -9.77
C THR A 244 7.39 -17.52 -8.59
N PRO A 245 6.94 -17.21 -7.36
CA PRO A 245 7.73 -17.41 -6.15
C PRO A 245 8.10 -18.89 -5.94
N VAL A 246 9.29 -19.11 -5.41
CA VAL A 246 9.72 -20.42 -4.92
C VAL A 246 10.23 -20.25 -3.49
N ILE A 247 9.56 -20.90 -2.56
CA ILE A 247 9.91 -20.89 -1.13
C ILE A 247 10.56 -22.24 -0.82
N ASP A 248 11.89 -22.27 -0.74
CA ASP A 248 12.62 -23.48 -0.44
C ASP A 248 12.39 -23.92 1.03
N GLY A 249 12.00 -25.15 1.21
CA GLY A 249 11.82 -25.76 2.54
C GLY A 249 10.43 -25.58 3.16
N ALA A 250 9.41 -25.29 2.35
CA ALA A 250 8.02 -25.33 2.78
C ALA A 250 7.44 -26.76 2.72
#